data_71a1e4f65f19683cf54ece5400980619
#
_entry.id   71a1e4f65f19683cf54ece5400980619
#
_cell.length_a   1.000
_cell.length_b   1.000
_cell.length_c   1.000
_cell.angle_alpha   90.00
_cell.angle_beta   90.00
_cell.angle_gamma   90.00
#
_symmetry.space_group_name_H-M   'P 1'
#
loop_
_entity.id
_entity.type
_entity.pdbx_description
1 polymer ?
#
loop_
_entity_poly.entity_id
_entity_poly.type
_entity_poly.pdbx_seq_one_letter_code
_entity_poly.pdbx_strand_id
1 'polypeptide(L)'
;MIELNNVHEIPGGAQFEKAVNDFNRKAISTMWNDFKKALAKASEPFHRKEMGERYFTMENCFQGAGVWVIATFVTCLPSILFGGSENVLMLHMTVGGAMTCAAFALGVTDMATMQRYRAEGKTYHSRSRGVRRWGNYNPVVLIFLTLFLLVTDTGAGIAFFVAYSMSAKVAGEQQAAIYSRYLDALDQKIENEYLENAILGECPVEITFLHKPLPKGIEPELRKNIAAAAVGKAVKIVAKPPQIKTEAQAAA
;
A
#
# COMPACT_ATOMS: atom_id res chain seq x y z
N MET A 1 -8.82 -15.64 29.10
CA MET A 1 -10.15 -15.32 28.51
C MET A 1 -11.01 -14.86 29.66
N ILE A 2 -11.31 -13.55 29.74
CA ILE A 2 -12.13 -12.99 30.83
C ILE A 2 -13.58 -13.23 30.42
N GLU A 3 -14.32 -13.99 31.24
CA GLU A 3 -15.77 -14.17 31.02
C GLU A 3 -16.47 -12.85 31.30
N LEU A 4 -16.94 -12.21 30.23
CA LEU A 4 -17.65 -10.92 30.24
C LEU A 4 -19.18 -11.06 30.43
N ASN A 5 -19.61 -12.12 31.05
CA ASN A 5 -21.04 -12.47 31.10
C ASN A 5 -21.95 -11.49 31.87
N ASN A 6 -21.41 -10.51 32.60
CA ASN A 6 -22.19 -9.60 33.43
C ASN A 6 -21.99 -8.11 33.11
N VAL A 7 -21.41 -7.75 31.97
CA VAL A 7 -21.09 -6.35 31.64
C VAL A 7 -22.36 -5.56 31.22
N HIS A 8 -23.42 -6.24 30.79
CA HIS A 8 -24.65 -5.59 30.32
C HIS A 8 -25.47 -4.91 31.44
N GLU A 9 -25.23 -5.25 32.70
CA GLU A 9 -26.00 -4.68 33.83
C GLU A 9 -25.40 -3.37 34.35
N ILE A 10 -24.23 -2.96 33.85
CA ILE A 10 -23.58 -1.72 34.28
C ILE A 10 -23.97 -0.59 33.33
N PRO A 11 -24.34 0.62 33.82
CA PRO A 11 -24.57 1.76 32.98
C PRO A 11 -23.33 2.06 32.09
N GLY A 12 -23.47 1.94 30.77
CA GLY A 12 -22.37 2.03 29.81
C GLY A 12 -21.75 0.70 29.39
N GLY A 13 -22.19 -0.46 29.94
CA GLY A 13 -21.66 -1.79 29.64
C GLY A 13 -21.73 -2.13 28.15
N ALA A 14 -22.81 -1.78 27.47
CA ALA A 14 -22.95 -2.00 26.02
C ALA A 14 -21.95 -1.18 25.20
N GLN A 15 -21.61 0.04 25.65
CA GLN A 15 -20.59 0.85 24.97
C GLN A 15 -19.19 0.28 25.18
N PHE A 16 -18.91 -0.21 26.39
CA PHE A 16 -17.65 -0.86 26.70
C PHE A 16 -17.45 -2.15 25.91
N GLU A 17 -18.48 -3.00 25.85
CA GLU A 17 -18.46 -4.23 25.06
C GLU A 17 -18.22 -3.96 23.57
N LYS A 18 -18.91 -2.95 23.01
CA LYS A 18 -18.68 -2.51 21.63
C LYS A 18 -17.22 -2.04 21.43
N ALA A 19 -16.68 -1.23 22.34
CA ALA A 19 -15.31 -0.75 22.26
C ALA A 19 -14.27 -1.90 22.32
N VAL A 20 -14.51 -2.90 23.19
CA VAL A 20 -13.65 -4.11 23.28
C VAL A 20 -13.73 -4.94 22.01
N ASN A 21 -14.93 -5.13 21.45
CA ASN A 21 -15.11 -5.88 20.21
C ASN A 21 -14.49 -5.16 19.01
N ASP A 22 -14.63 -3.85 18.92
CA ASP A 22 -13.99 -3.04 17.87
C ASP A 22 -12.46 -3.08 18.00
N PHE A 23 -11.92 -3.00 19.23
CA PHE A 23 -10.50 -3.15 19.50
C PHE A 23 -9.97 -4.53 19.08
N ASN A 24 -10.65 -5.60 19.50
CA ASN A 24 -10.28 -6.97 19.14
C ASN A 24 -10.31 -7.18 17.62
N ARG A 25 -11.36 -6.69 16.96
CA ARG A 25 -11.50 -6.79 15.50
C ARG A 25 -10.37 -6.05 14.79
N LYS A 26 -10.02 -4.86 15.26
CA LYS A 26 -8.91 -4.07 14.72
C LYS A 26 -7.56 -4.77 14.95
N ALA A 27 -7.32 -5.29 16.15
CA ALA A 27 -6.11 -6.02 16.49
C ALA A 27 -5.93 -7.26 15.62
N ILE A 28 -6.97 -8.09 15.47
CA ILE A 28 -6.96 -9.29 14.62
C ILE A 28 -6.72 -8.90 13.15
N SER A 29 -7.38 -7.86 12.66
CA SER A 29 -7.18 -7.37 11.29
C SER A 29 -5.74 -6.90 11.05
N THR A 30 -5.15 -6.18 12.00
CA THR A 30 -3.76 -5.73 11.93
C THR A 30 -2.80 -6.91 11.91
N MET A 31 -2.94 -7.84 12.86
CA MET A 31 -2.13 -9.07 12.93
C MET A 31 -2.23 -9.87 11.62
N TRP A 32 -3.43 -10.03 11.08
CA TRP A 32 -3.62 -10.73 9.82
C TRP A 32 -2.93 -10.03 8.63
N ASN A 33 -2.99 -8.70 8.58
CA ASN A 33 -2.32 -7.91 7.54
C ASN A 33 -0.79 -8.01 7.65
N ASP A 34 -0.26 -7.99 8.86
CA ASP A 34 1.18 -8.12 9.08
C ASP A 34 1.65 -9.55 8.76
N PHE A 35 0.88 -10.56 9.11
CA PHE A 35 1.15 -11.95 8.74
C PHE A 35 1.14 -12.15 7.21
N LYS A 36 0.15 -11.61 6.49
CA LYS A 36 0.12 -11.63 5.02
C LYS A 36 1.38 -11.00 4.41
N LYS A 37 1.79 -9.84 4.95
CA LYS A 37 3.00 -9.15 4.47
C LYS A 37 4.26 -9.96 4.74
N ALA A 38 4.37 -10.58 5.91
CA ALA A 38 5.51 -11.44 6.24
C ALA A 38 5.60 -12.64 5.29
N LEU A 39 4.48 -13.33 5.06
CA LEU A 39 4.42 -14.43 4.08
C LEU A 39 4.80 -13.97 2.66
N ALA A 40 4.31 -12.80 2.23
CA ALA A 40 4.67 -12.25 0.93
C ALA A 40 6.18 -12.05 0.78
N LYS A 41 6.85 -11.55 1.83
CA LYS A 41 8.30 -11.34 1.84
C LYS A 41 9.11 -12.64 1.68
N ALA A 42 8.55 -13.79 2.07
CA ALA A 42 9.23 -15.08 1.91
C ALA A 42 9.36 -15.50 0.44
N SER A 43 8.39 -15.16 -0.40
CA SER A 43 8.41 -15.53 -1.82
C SER A 43 8.96 -14.44 -2.74
N GLU A 44 8.82 -13.16 -2.38
CA GLU A 44 9.18 -12.04 -3.25
C GLU A 44 10.62 -12.04 -3.76
N PRO A 45 11.66 -12.42 -2.98
CA PRO A 45 13.02 -12.49 -3.49
C PRO A 45 13.19 -13.42 -4.69
N PHE A 46 12.36 -14.46 -4.78
CA PHE A 46 12.44 -15.43 -5.86
C PHE A 46 11.86 -14.94 -7.19
N HIS A 47 10.84 -14.08 -7.14
CA HIS A 47 10.11 -13.66 -8.34
C HIS A 47 10.14 -12.16 -8.62
N ARG A 48 10.73 -11.34 -7.75
CA ARG A 48 10.82 -9.88 -7.91
C ARG A 48 12.27 -9.42 -7.76
N LYS A 49 12.65 -8.42 -8.54
CA LYS A 49 13.91 -7.68 -8.45
C LYS A 49 13.66 -6.20 -8.53
N GLU A 50 14.64 -5.38 -8.16
CA GLU A 50 14.57 -3.92 -8.26
C GLU A 50 13.40 -3.32 -7.48
N MET A 51 13.14 -3.89 -6.30
CA MET A 51 12.03 -3.48 -5.42
C MET A 51 12.23 -2.12 -4.74
N GLY A 52 13.39 -1.49 -4.91
CA GLY A 52 13.75 -0.25 -4.26
C GLY A 52 14.28 -0.43 -2.83
N GLU A 53 15.07 0.55 -2.37
CA GLU A 53 15.76 0.48 -1.06
C GLU A 53 14.81 0.37 0.12
N ARG A 54 13.61 1.00 0.01
CA ARG A 54 12.63 0.97 1.10
C ARG A 54 11.92 -0.36 1.25
N TYR A 55 12.05 -1.21 0.25
CA TYR A 55 11.43 -2.53 0.28
C TYR A 55 12.40 -3.61 0.78
N PHE A 56 13.58 -3.73 0.16
CA PHE A 56 14.63 -4.63 0.61
C PHE A 56 15.51 -3.93 1.63
N THR A 57 15.07 -3.93 2.88
CA THR A 57 15.90 -3.63 4.04
C THR A 57 16.43 -4.93 4.63
N MET A 58 17.51 -4.87 5.39
CA MET A 58 18.02 -6.07 6.10
C MET A 58 16.93 -6.72 6.96
N GLU A 59 16.09 -5.92 7.62
CA GLU A 59 14.96 -6.41 8.39
C GLU A 59 13.99 -7.24 7.53
N ASN A 60 13.64 -6.75 6.33
CA ASN A 60 12.75 -7.46 5.41
C ASN A 60 13.38 -8.74 4.87
N CYS A 61 14.70 -8.75 4.64
CA CYS A 61 15.42 -9.96 4.24
C CYS A 61 15.40 -11.01 5.37
N PHE A 62 15.64 -10.59 6.62
CA PHE A 62 15.52 -11.48 7.77
C PHE A 62 14.10 -11.98 8.01
N GLN A 63 13.08 -11.14 7.83
CA GLN A 63 11.69 -11.57 7.94
C GLN A 63 11.33 -12.62 6.88
N GLY A 64 11.75 -12.42 5.62
CA GLY A 64 11.54 -13.39 4.55
C GLY A 64 12.24 -14.73 4.82
N ALA A 65 13.50 -14.69 5.24
CA ALA A 65 14.26 -15.89 5.62
C ALA A 65 13.65 -16.56 6.86
N GLY A 66 13.24 -15.79 7.87
CA GLY A 66 12.61 -16.29 9.09
C GLY A 66 11.31 -17.06 8.83
N VAL A 67 10.50 -16.63 7.86
CA VAL A 67 9.30 -17.39 7.45
C VAL A 67 9.68 -18.77 6.91
N TRP A 68 10.78 -18.90 6.15
CA TRP A 68 11.28 -20.19 5.67
C TRP A 68 11.79 -21.07 6.80
N VAL A 69 12.47 -20.50 7.79
CA VAL A 69 12.88 -21.25 9.00
C VAL A 69 11.66 -21.82 9.73
N ILE A 70 10.63 -20.99 9.93
CA ILE A 70 9.39 -21.43 10.56
C ILE A 70 8.69 -22.51 9.73
N ALA A 71 8.58 -22.29 8.41
CA ALA A 71 7.98 -23.27 7.51
C ALA A 71 8.71 -24.62 7.57
N THR A 72 10.05 -24.61 7.55
CA THR A 72 10.88 -25.82 7.69
C THR A 72 10.60 -26.51 9.01
N PHE A 73 10.58 -25.75 10.12
CA PHE A 73 10.28 -26.32 11.43
C PHE A 73 8.90 -26.99 11.46
N VAL A 74 7.88 -26.30 10.93
CA VAL A 74 6.50 -26.83 10.87
C VAL A 74 6.43 -28.11 10.02
N THR A 75 7.15 -28.18 8.89
CA THR A 75 7.18 -29.37 8.04
C THR A 75 7.95 -30.54 8.66
N CYS A 76 8.95 -30.27 9.50
CA CYS A 76 9.68 -31.28 10.26
C CYS A 76 8.89 -31.85 11.46
N LEU A 77 7.96 -31.05 12.04
CA LEU A 77 7.21 -31.43 13.24
C LEU A 77 6.55 -32.82 13.15
N PRO A 78 5.83 -33.19 12.09
CA PRO A 78 5.23 -34.54 11.98
C PRO A 78 6.27 -35.65 12.05
N SER A 79 7.41 -35.49 11.37
CA SER A 79 8.50 -36.48 11.39
C SER A 79 9.14 -36.61 12.77
N ILE A 80 9.25 -35.50 13.51
CA ILE A 80 9.79 -35.50 14.88
C ILE A 80 8.81 -36.16 15.85
N LEU A 81 7.52 -35.81 15.78
CA LEU A 81 6.51 -36.24 16.73
C LEU A 81 6.06 -37.71 16.52
N PHE A 82 6.01 -38.14 15.27
CA PHE A 82 5.48 -39.46 14.90
C PHE A 82 6.54 -40.48 14.48
N GLY A 83 7.83 -40.12 14.66
CA GLY A 83 8.93 -41.06 14.38
C GLY A 83 9.16 -41.29 12.90
N GLY A 84 9.10 -40.23 12.08
CA GLY A 84 9.41 -40.31 10.66
C GLY A 84 10.86 -40.75 10.40
N SER A 85 11.14 -41.24 9.17
CA SER A 85 12.50 -41.66 8.82
C SER A 85 13.48 -40.47 8.84
N GLU A 86 14.72 -40.72 9.28
CA GLU A 86 15.77 -39.69 9.33
C GLU A 86 16.00 -39.06 7.95
N ASN A 87 15.89 -39.84 6.87
CA ASN A 87 16.03 -39.36 5.50
C ASN A 87 14.99 -38.30 5.14
N VAL A 88 13.75 -38.45 5.57
CA VAL A 88 12.66 -37.47 5.34
C VAL A 88 12.93 -36.18 6.13
N LEU A 89 13.35 -36.31 7.39
CA LEU A 89 13.73 -35.16 8.20
C LEU A 89 14.89 -34.38 7.58
N MET A 90 15.94 -35.10 7.17
CA MET A 90 17.10 -34.48 6.49
C MET A 90 16.71 -33.81 5.19
N LEU A 91 15.79 -34.37 4.41
CA LEU A 91 15.28 -33.76 3.18
C LEU A 91 14.57 -32.43 3.49
N HIS A 92 13.64 -32.41 4.44
CA HIS A 92 12.94 -31.17 4.85
C HIS A 92 13.91 -30.09 5.33
N MET A 93 14.89 -30.46 6.17
CA MET A 93 15.90 -29.52 6.65
C MET A 93 16.77 -28.98 5.52
N THR A 94 17.15 -29.84 4.56
CA THR A 94 18.01 -29.44 3.42
C THR A 94 17.26 -28.50 2.48
N VAL A 95 16.04 -28.85 2.07
CA VAL A 95 15.21 -28.02 1.18
C VAL A 95 14.86 -26.69 1.86
N GLY A 96 14.39 -26.73 3.11
CA GLY A 96 14.03 -25.53 3.84
C GLY A 96 15.24 -24.63 4.13
N GLY A 97 16.39 -25.20 4.48
CA GLY A 97 17.65 -24.47 4.63
C GLY A 97 18.09 -23.80 3.32
N ALA A 98 18.02 -24.51 2.21
CA ALA A 98 18.32 -23.97 0.89
C ALA A 98 17.39 -22.82 0.52
N MET A 99 16.08 -22.93 0.78
CA MET A 99 15.11 -21.85 0.54
C MET A 99 15.36 -20.63 1.42
N THR A 100 15.72 -20.85 2.69
CA THR A 100 16.10 -19.78 3.63
C THR A 100 17.32 -19.01 3.13
N CYS A 101 18.39 -19.72 2.79
CA CYS A 101 19.62 -19.11 2.27
C CYS A 101 19.38 -18.40 0.93
N ALA A 102 18.63 -19.01 0.03
CA ALA A 102 18.29 -18.42 -1.26
C ALA A 102 17.45 -17.14 -1.11
N ALA A 103 16.41 -17.14 -0.27
CA ALA A 103 15.58 -15.97 -0.02
C ALA A 103 16.42 -14.81 0.54
N PHE A 104 17.28 -15.08 1.51
CA PHE A 104 18.16 -14.07 2.10
C PHE A 104 19.19 -13.54 1.08
N ALA A 105 19.90 -14.42 0.39
CA ALA A 105 20.92 -14.05 -0.59
C ALA A 105 20.34 -13.22 -1.75
N LEU A 106 19.16 -13.59 -2.28
CA LEU A 106 18.49 -12.85 -3.33
C LEU A 106 18.04 -11.46 -2.85
N GLY A 107 17.49 -11.36 -1.63
CA GLY A 107 17.11 -10.07 -1.04
C GLY A 107 18.30 -9.14 -0.83
N VAL A 108 19.41 -9.65 -0.29
CA VAL A 108 20.65 -8.89 -0.11
C VAL A 108 21.25 -8.45 -1.45
N THR A 109 21.23 -9.33 -2.46
CA THR A 109 21.71 -9.00 -3.81
C THR A 109 20.92 -7.87 -4.44
N ASP A 110 19.58 -7.87 -4.31
CA ASP A 110 18.74 -6.79 -4.81
C ASP A 110 18.98 -5.46 -4.07
N MET A 111 19.18 -5.53 -2.75
CA MET A 111 19.55 -4.35 -1.96
C MET A 111 20.91 -3.79 -2.39
N ALA A 112 21.92 -4.63 -2.56
CA ALA A 112 23.24 -4.22 -3.02
C ALA A 112 23.19 -3.62 -4.43
N THR A 113 22.36 -4.16 -5.32
CA THR A 113 22.13 -3.63 -6.66
C THR A 113 21.55 -2.22 -6.62
N MET A 114 20.56 -1.97 -5.75
CA MET A 114 19.98 -0.63 -5.58
C MET A 114 20.99 0.36 -5.02
N GLN A 115 21.80 -0.05 -4.05
CA GLN A 115 22.87 0.79 -3.50
C GLN A 115 23.91 1.15 -4.58
N ARG A 116 24.26 0.19 -5.45
CA ARG A 116 25.17 0.43 -6.57
C ARG A 116 24.59 1.43 -7.57
N TYR A 117 23.32 1.28 -7.95
CA TYR A 117 22.64 2.24 -8.83
C TYR A 117 22.67 3.66 -8.25
N ARG A 118 22.48 3.80 -6.95
CA ARG A 118 22.60 5.08 -6.26
C ARG A 118 24.03 5.65 -6.34
N ALA A 119 25.05 4.82 -6.11
CA ALA A 119 26.46 5.23 -6.19
C ALA A 119 26.85 5.65 -7.61
N GLU A 120 26.26 5.02 -8.64
CA GLU A 120 26.45 5.35 -10.06
C GLU A 120 25.65 6.59 -10.51
N GLY A 121 24.90 7.24 -9.63
CA GLY A 121 24.05 8.39 -9.96
C GLY A 121 22.86 8.06 -10.87
N LYS A 122 22.53 6.78 -11.05
CA LYS A 122 21.35 6.37 -11.81
C LYS A 122 20.08 6.78 -11.09
N THR A 123 19.18 7.43 -11.81
CA THR A 123 17.86 7.80 -11.28
C THR A 123 17.01 6.55 -11.11
N TYR A 124 16.68 6.20 -9.87
CA TYR A 124 15.68 5.22 -9.56
C TYR A 124 14.80 5.72 -8.42
N HIS A 125 13.60 5.22 -8.35
CA HIS A 125 12.68 5.63 -7.29
C HIS A 125 12.80 4.66 -6.11
N SER A 126 13.11 5.16 -4.91
CA SER A 126 13.28 4.33 -3.69
C SER A 126 12.03 3.49 -3.32
N ARG A 127 10.87 3.83 -3.90
CA ARG A 127 9.61 3.09 -3.81
C ARG A 127 9.28 2.33 -5.08
N SER A 128 10.25 2.02 -5.93
CA SER A 128 10.00 1.28 -7.16
C SER A 128 9.26 -0.02 -6.83
N ARG A 129 8.32 -0.41 -7.68
CA ARG A 129 7.49 -1.61 -7.46
C ARG A 129 8.21 -2.91 -7.75
N GLY A 130 9.45 -2.80 -8.19
CA GLY A 130 10.24 -3.92 -8.67
C GLY A 130 9.69 -4.53 -9.95
N VAL A 131 10.57 -5.07 -10.73
CA VAL A 131 10.25 -5.87 -11.90
C VAL A 131 10.22 -7.33 -11.47
N ARG A 132 9.35 -8.13 -12.05
CA ARG A 132 9.39 -9.57 -11.84
C ARG A 132 10.75 -10.10 -12.30
N ARG A 133 11.44 -10.86 -11.44
CA ARG A 133 12.81 -11.35 -11.70
C ARG A 133 12.91 -12.13 -13.02
N TRP A 134 11.87 -12.79 -13.38
CA TRP A 134 11.79 -13.65 -14.54
C TRP A 134 11.13 -13.00 -15.78
N GLY A 135 11.09 -11.69 -15.84
CA GLY A 135 10.51 -10.95 -16.98
C GLY A 135 9.00 -10.85 -16.99
N ASN A 136 8.39 -10.62 -18.15
CA ASN A 136 6.93 -10.59 -18.31
C ASN A 136 6.33 -11.99 -18.13
N TYR A 137 6.28 -12.44 -16.89
CA TYR A 137 6.23 -13.82 -16.56
C TYR A 137 4.94 -14.48 -16.81
N ASN A 138 5.09 -15.44 -17.59
CA ASN A 138 4.19 -16.56 -17.69
C ASN A 138 4.08 -17.23 -16.30
N PRO A 139 2.89 -17.29 -15.66
CA PRO A 139 2.70 -17.96 -14.37
C PRO A 139 3.16 -19.43 -14.40
N VAL A 140 3.39 -19.97 -15.59
CA VAL A 140 3.84 -21.32 -15.86
C VAL A 140 5.11 -21.68 -15.08
N VAL A 141 6.13 -20.80 -15.02
CA VAL A 141 7.38 -21.16 -14.31
C VAL A 141 7.21 -21.21 -12.80
N LEU A 142 6.36 -20.32 -12.23
CA LEU A 142 6.05 -20.38 -10.81
C LEU A 142 5.23 -21.63 -10.48
N ILE A 143 4.34 -22.03 -11.40
CA ILE A 143 3.61 -23.28 -11.29
C ILE A 143 4.60 -24.45 -11.34
N PHE A 144 5.54 -24.46 -12.29
CA PHE A 144 6.57 -25.51 -12.38
C PHE A 144 7.46 -25.55 -11.14
N LEU A 145 7.90 -24.40 -10.63
CA LEU A 145 8.69 -24.35 -9.39
C LEU A 145 7.88 -24.87 -8.19
N THR A 146 6.61 -24.48 -8.09
CA THR A 146 5.72 -25.00 -7.05
C THR A 146 5.53 -26.51 -7.15
N LEU A 147 5.28 -27.01 -8.36
CA LEU A 147 5.13 -28.45 -8.61
C LEU A 147 6.43 -29.21 -8.33
N PHE A 148 7.55 -28.66 -8.75
CA PHE A 148 8.88 -29.25 -8.44
C PHE A 148 9.11 -29.34 -6.93
N LEU A 149 8.82 -28.27 -6.20
CA LEU A 149 8.90 -28.28 -4.72
C LEU A 149 7.90 -29.25 -4.10
N LEU A 150 6.67 -29.34 -4.61
CA LEU A 150 5.65 -30.28 -4.12
C LEU A 150 6.08 -31.74 -4.28
N VAL A 151 6.81 -32.04 -5.36
CA VAL A 151 7.32 -33.40 -5.60
C VAL A 151 8.55 -33.71 -4.75
N THR A 152 9.44 -32.73 -4.55
CA THR A 152 10.66 -32.92 -3.76
C THR A 152 10.40 -32.83 -2.25
N ASP A 153 9.60 -31.85 -1.84
CA ASP A 153 9.20 -31.59 -0.46
C ASP A 153 7.81 -30.96 -0.46
N THR A 154 6.79 -31.75 -0.19
CA THR A 154 5.39 -31.30 -0.19
C THR A 154 5.17 -30.12 0.75
N GLY A 155 5.82 -30.11 1.92
CA GLY A 155 5.70 -29.02 2.88
C GLY A 155 6.28 -27.71 2.35
N ALA A 156 7.49 -27.75 1.76
CA ALA A 156 8.11 -26.59 1.13
C ALA A 156 7.30 -26.10 -0.08
N GLY A 157 6.73 -26.99 -0.87
CA GLY A 157 5.87 -26.67 -2.01
C GLY A 157 4.60 -25.92 -1.58
N ILE A 158 3.91 -26.41 -0.54
CA ILE A 158 2.73 -25.77 0.02
C ILE A 158 3.11 -24.38 0.60
N ALA A 159 4.19 -24.30 1.37
CA ALA A 159 4.66 -23.05 1.95
C ALA A 159 4.98 -22.01 0.86
N PHE A 160 5.65 -22.42 -0.22
CA PHE A 160 5.95 -21.55 -1.36
C PHE A 160 4.68 -21.08 -2.07
N PHE A 161 3.74 -21.97 -2.33
CA PHE A 161 2.45 -21.62 -2.96
C PHE A 161 1.67 -20.60 -2.13
N VAL A 162 1.58 -20.82 -0.82
CA VAL A 162 0.90 -19.89 0.10
C VAL A 162 1.61 -18.53 0.11
N ALA A 163 2.94 -18.52 0.26
CA ALA A 163 3.73 -17.29 0.27
C ALA A 163 3.59 -16.50 -1.06
N TYR A 164 3.63 -17.22 -2.19
CA TYR A 164 3.43 -16.60 -3.51
C TYR A 164 2.02 -16.02 -3.67
N SER A 165 1.00 -16.76 -3.27
CA SER A 165 -0.40 -16.31 -3.32
C SER A 165 -0.61 -15.05 -2.47
N MET A 166 -0.01 -15.00 -1.29
CA MET A 166 -0.04 -13.82 -0.42
C MET A 166 0.71 -12.63 -1.04
N SER A 167 1.86 -12.87 -1.67
CA SER A 167 2.60 -11.82 -2.40
C SER A 167 1.76 -11.25 -3.55
N ALA A 168 1.11 -12.09 -4.33
CA ALA A 168 0.23 -11.67 -5.43
C ALA A 168 -0.95 -10.83 -4.89
N LYS A 169 -1.56 -11.25 -3.78
CA LYS A 169 -2.65 -10.52 -3.13
C LYS A 169 -2.21 -9.16 -2.60
N VAL A 170 -1.10 -9.10 -1.87
CA VAL A 170 -0.54 -7.83 -1.35
C VAL A 170 -0.19 -6.88 -2.49
N ALA A 171 0.42 -7.38 -3.57
CA ALA A 171 0.72 -6.57 -4.75
C ALA A 171 -0.55 -6.05 -5.44
N GLY A 172 -1.60 -6.87 -5.53
CA GLY A 172 -2.91 -6.47 -6.07
C GLY A 172 -3.57 -5.39 -5.22
N GLU A 173 -3.60 -5.56 -3.90
CA GLU A 173 -4.14 -4.56 -2.96
C GLU A 173 -3.40 -3.21 -3.07
N GLN A 174 -2.06 -3.23 -3.19
CA GLN A 174 -1.26 -2.02 -3.39
C GLN A 174 -1.56 -1.34 -4.72
N GLN A 175 -1.72 -2.13 -5.78
CA GLN A 175 -2.04 -1.61 -7.11
C GLN A 175 -3.45 -1.01 -7.15
N ALA A 176 -4.43 -1.67 -6.55
CA ALA A 176 -5.79 -1.16 -6.41
C ALA A 176 -5.82 0.16 -5.64
N ALA A 177 -5.08 0.26 -4.52
CA ALA A 177 -5.01 1.49 -3.72
C ALA A 177 -4.38 2.66 -4.49
N ILE A 178 -3.41 2.39 -5.39
CA ILE A 178 -2.82 3.44 -6.22
C ILE A 178 -3.78 3.85 -7.34
N TYR A 179 -4.46 2.89 -7.93
CA TYR A 179 -5.47 3.15 -8.95
C TYR A 179 -6.65 3.96 -8.39
N SER A 180 -7.12 3.61 -7.19
CA SER A 180 -8.13 4.41 -6.47
C SER A 180 -7.68 5.86 -6.29
N ARG A 181 -6.46 6.09 -5.78
CA ARG A 181 -5.92 7.46 -5.63
C ARG A 181 -5.78 8.21 -6.95
N TYR A 182 -5.51 7.49 -8.04
CA TYR A 182 -5.47 8.11 -9.37
C TYR A 182 -6.88 8.52 -9.81
N LEU A 183 -7.88 7.67 -9.60
CA LEU A 183 -9.28 8.01 -9.89
C LEU A 183 -9.75 9.19 -9.02
N ASP A 184 -9.47 9.17 -7.71
CA ASP A 184 -9.79 10.28 -6.79
C ASP A 184 -9.18 11.61 -7.28
N ALA A 185 -7.94 11.58 -7.78
CA ALA A 185 -7.29 12.77 -8.33
C ALA A 185 -7.91 13.25 -9.65
N LEU A 186 -8.37 12.31 -10.49
CA LEU A 186 -9.11 12.66 -11.72
C LEU A 186 -10.48 13.26 -11.38
N ASP A 187 -11.21 12.65 -10.45
CA ASP A 187 -12.51 13.14 -10.02
C ASP A 187 -12.38 14.54 -9.42
N GLN A 188 -11.39 14.74 -8.56
CA GLN A 188 -11.10 16.06 -8.00
C GLN A 188 -10.76 17.10 -9.09
N LYS A 189 -10.04 16.71 -10.14
CA LYS A 189 -9.75 17.61 -11.25
C LYS A 189 -11.04 17.99 -12.00
N ILE A 190 -11.89 17.02 -12.29
CA ILE A 190 -13.17 17.23 -12.97
C ILE A 190 -14.08 18.13 -12.11
N GLU A 191 -14.19 17.83 -10.81
CA GLU A 191 -14.97 18.64 -9.87
C GLU A 191 -14.49 20.09 -9.82
N ASN A 192 -13.15 20.29 -9.80
CA ASN A 192 -12.57 21.63 -9.80
C ASN A 192 -12.86 22.38 -11.11
N GLU A 193 -12.81 21.71 -12.27
CA GLU A 193 -13.17 22.31 -13.56
C GLU A 193 -14.66 22.72 -13.59
N TYR A 194 -15.54 21.85 -13.10
CA TYR A 194 -16.97 22.19 -12.98
C TYR A 194 -17.21 23.34 -12.02
N LEU A 195 -16.53 23.36 -10.88
CA LEU A 195 -16.64 24.44 -9.91
C LEU A 195 -16.15 25.77 -10.49
N GLU A 196 -15.02 25.79 -11.18
CA GLU A 196 -14.48 26.97 -11.87
C GLU A 196 -15.50 27.51 -12.89
N ASN A 197 -16.03 26.64 -13.76
CA ASN A 197 -16.99 27.00 -14.79
C ASN A 197 -18.32 27.47 -14.20
N ALA A 198 -18.79 26.90 -13.09
CA ALA A 198 -19.98 27.36 -12.40
C ALA A 198 -19.80 28.75 -11.75
N ILE A 199 -18.63 29.00 -11.16
CA ILE A 199 -18.31 30.31 -10.57
C ILE A 199 -18.22 31.36 -11.68
N LEU A 200 -17.69 31.03 -12.84
CA LEU A 200 -17.64 31.89 -14.01
C LEU A 200 -19.02 32.10 -14.67
N GLY A 201 -19.99 31.22 -14.36
CA GLY A 201 -21.34 31.27 -14.94
C GLY A 201 -21.43 30.57 -16.30
N GLU A 202 -20.45 29.74 -16.65
CA GLU A 202 -20.36 29.02 -17.93
C GLU A 202 -21.12 27.68 -17.90
N CYS A 203 -21.44 27.16 -16.72
CA CYS A 203 -22.25 25.95 -16.57
C CYS A 203 -23.33 26.09 -15.49
N PRO A 204 -24.42 25.32 -15.55
CA PRO A 204 -25.47 25.30 -14.53
C PRO A 204 -24.91 24.89 -13.17
N VAL A 205 -25.28 25.64 -12.12
CA VAL A 205 -24.85 25.37 -10.71
C VAL A 205 -25.33 23.99 -10.24
N GLU A 206 -26.38 23.45 -10.84
CA GLU A 206 -26.99 22.15 -10.53
C GLU A 206 -26.05 20.96 -10.80
N ILE A 207 -25.06 21.14 -11.69
CA ILE A 207 -24.05 20.11 -12.01
C ILE A 207 -22.90 20.13 -10.99
N THR A 208 -22.80 21.18 -10.18
CA THR A 208 -21.80 21.32 -9.15
C THR A 208 -22.43 21.09 -7.79
N PHE A 209 -21.66 20.63 -6.82
CA PHE A 209 -22.11 20.49 -5.41
C PHE A 209 -22.34 21.84 -4.72
N LEU A 210 -22.37 22.94 -5.45
CA LEU A 210 -22.72 24.26 -4.93
C LEU A 210 -24.23 24.34 -4.67
N HIS A 211 -24.63 24.21 -3.41
CA HIS A 211 -26.05 24.30 -3.00
C HIS A 211 -26.66 25.70 -3.11
N LYS A 212 -25.85 26.72 -3.34
CA LYS A 212 -26.33 28.11 -3.47
C LYS A 212 -25.63 28.81 -4.63
N PRO A 213 -26.39 29.50 -5.49
CA PRO A 213 -25.79 30.31 -6.55
C PRO A 213 -25.00 31.46 -5.94
N LEU A 214 -23.93 31.86 -6.60
CA LEU A 214 -23.16 33.05 -6.24
C LEU A 214 -24.03 34.29 -6.30
N PRO A 215 -23.82 35.29 -5.41
CA PRO A 215 -24.57 36.54 -5.43
C PRO A 215 -24.51 37.22 -6.80
N LYS A 216 -25.64 37.75 -7.25
CA LYS A 216 -25.72 38.55 -8.48
C LYS A 216 -25.00 39.89 -8.23
N GLY A 217 -24.15 40.30 -9.17
CA GLY A 217 -23.45 41.61 -9.10
C GLY A 217 -21.99 41.56 -8.67
N ILE A 218 -21.40 40.39 -8.57
CA ILE A 218 -19.95 40.26 -8.37
C ILE A 218 -19.23 40.72 -9.63
N GLU A 219 -18.23 41.63 -9.45
CA GLU A 219 -17.39 42.13 -10.52
C GLU A 219 -16.66 40.95 -11.24
N PRO A 220 -16.55 40.93 -12.59
CA PRO A 220 -15.99 39.81 -13.34
C PRO A 220 -14.57 39.42 -12.93
N GLU A 221 -13.74 40.41 -12.57
CA GLU A 221 -12.37 40.16 -12.07
C GLU A 221 -12.38 39.46 -10.70
N LEU A 222 -13.25 39.92 -9.80
CA LEU A 222 -13.39 39.30 -8.49
C LEU A 222 -13.93 37.86 -8.62
N ARG A 223 -14.84 37.62 -9.56
CA ARG A 223 -15.38 36.29 -9.86
C ARG A 223 -14.28 35.33 -10.35
N LYS A 224 -13.37 35.82 -11.24
CA LYS A 224 -12.19 35.03 -11.68
C LYS A 224 -11.25 34.72 -10.55
N ASN A 225 -11.02 35.68 -9.65
CA ASN A 225 -10.14 35.47 -8.49
C ASN A 225 -10.75 34.47 -7.50
N ILE A 226 -12.07 34.51 -7.28
CA ILE A 226 -12.78 33.53 -6.45
C ILE A 226 -12.70 32.15 -7.09
N ALA A 227 -12.90 32.01 -8.41
CA ALA A 227 -12.79 30.76 -9.13
C ALA A 227 -11.38 30.17 -9.01
N ALA A 228 -10.34 30.99 -9.24
CA ALA A 228 -8.95 30.55 -9.12
C ALA A 228 -8.60 30.13 -7.68
N ALA A 229 -9.08 30.88 -6.67
CA ALA A 229 -8.87 30.54 -5.26
C ALA A 229 -9.60 29.23 -4.87
N ALA A 230 -10.83 29.01 -5.35
CA ALA A 230 -11.61 27.81 -5.08
C ALA A 230 -10.93 26.54 -5.62
N VAL A 231 -10.20 26.66 -6.72
CA VAL A 231 -9.48 25.55 -7.37
C VAL A 231 -8.01 25.44 -6.89
N GLY A 232 -7.62 26.26 -5.92
CA GLY A 232 -6.24 26.27 -5.39
C GLY A 232 -5.19 26.82 -6.37
N LYS A 233 -5.61 27.53 -7.43
CA LYS A 233 -4.71 28.24 -8.33
C LYS A 233 -4.18 29.51 -7.64
N ALA A 234 -2.88 29.81 -7.82
CA ALA A 234 -2.30 31.03 -7.26
C ALA A 234 -3.03 32.28 -7.79
N VAL A 235 -3.69 33.01 -6.91
CA VAL A 235 -4.39 34.25 -7.25
C VAL A 235 -3.37 35.38 -7.33
N LYS A 236 -3.20 36.01 -8.49
CA LYS A 236 -2.51 37.28 -8.61
C LYS A 236 -3.46 38.39 -8.07
N ILE A 237 -3.31 38.71 -6.80
CA ILE A 237 -3.98 39.89 -6.24
C ILE A 237 -3.30 41.12 -6.85
N VAL A 238 -3.88 41.65 -7.91
CA VAL A 238 -3.54 43.00 -8.36
C VAL A 238 -4.25 43.96 -7.40
N ALA A 239 -3.55 44.34 -6.33
CA ALA A 239 -4.03 45.35 -5.42
C ALA A 239 -4.09 46.67 -6.23
N LYS A 240 -5.30 46.99 -6.68
CA LYS A 240 -5.57 48.32 -7.23
C LYS A 240 -5.44 49.32 -6.04
N PRO A 241 -4.50 50.24 -6.04
CA PRO A 241 -4.37 51.19 -4.93
C PRO A 241 -5.69 51.92 -4.77
N PRO A 242 -6.15 52.14 -3.51
CA PRO A 242 -7.39 52.87 -3.28
C PRO A 242 -7.28 54.23 -3.95
N GLN A 243 -8.17 54.53 -4.90
CA GLN A 243 -8.33 55.87 -5.43
C GLN A 243 -8.90 56.72 -4.32
N ILE A 244 -8.01 57.42 -3.60
CA ILE A 244 -8.42 58.47 -2.68
C ILE A 244 -8.98 59.61 -3.60
N LYS A 245 -10.30 59.63 -3.70
CA LYS A 245 -10.96 60.82 -4.27
C LYS A 245 -10.65 61.98 -3.34
N THR A 246 -9.68 62.74 -3.74
CA THR A 246 -9.40 64.05 -3.10
C THR A 246 -10.60 64.93 -3.36
N GLU A 247 -11.43 65.16 -2.34
CA GLU A 247 -12.55 66.10 -2.33
C GLU A 247 -12.12 67.57 -2.47
N ALA A 248 -11.02 67.83 -3.16
CA ALA A 248 -10.44 69.18 -3.33
C ALA A 248 -10.81 69.87 -4.67
N GLN A 249 -11.85 69.35 -5.38
CA GLN A 249 -12.29 69.97 -6.65
C GLN A 249 -13.80 70.32 -6.66
N ALA A 250 -14.43 70.57 -5.51
CA ALA A 250 -15.80 71.04 -5.45
C ALA A 250 -15.92 72.46 -4.81
N ALA A 251 -14.85 73.24 -4.84
CA ALA A 251 -14.85 74.62 -4.36
C ALA A 251 -13.94 75.50 -5.25
N ALA A 252 -14.39 75.71 -6.49
CA ALA A 252 -13.93 76.85 -7.34
C ALA A 252 -15.03 77.19 -8.33
#